data_5e4575b4b244cd023c8c5e295f4b3517
#
_entry.id   5e4575b4b244cd023c8c5e295f4b3517
#
_cell.length_a   1.000
_cell.length_b   1.000
_cell.length_c   1.000
_cell.angle_alpha   90.00
_cell.angle_beta   90.00
_cell.angle_gamma   90.00
#
_symmetry.space_group_name_H-M   'P 1'
#
loop_
_entity.id
_entity.type
_entity.pdbx_description
1 polymer ?
#
loop_
_entity_poly.entity_id
_entity_poly.type
_entity_poly.pdbx_seq_one_letter_code
_entity_poly.pdbx_strand_id
1 'polypeptide(L)'
;MTLSLPRPGAQYDMLNEAATRQALQNADAQNVKRKQPIIGATDGGNAAAGEVGEYKESEVLIASAVSLVTATAKDITSLSLTPGDWDVWGVIDMNPAGTTTMSTVEGWISTTSATAPTKPNKGALFHYQQSFGAGLAQDFPVGRRRISIAATTTVYLSVKVSFAISTLSAYGLLAARRFR
;
A
#
# COMPACT_ATOMS: atom_id res chain seq x y z
N MET A 1 -28.65 2.75 20.62
CA MET A 1 -29.45 1.72 21.33
C MET A 1 -29.70 2.23 22.73
N THR A 2 -30.94 2.62 23.05
CA THR A 2 -31.32 3.12 24.36
C THR A 2 -31.62 1.93 25.27
N LEU A 3 -30.87 1.80 26.38
CA LEU A 3 -31.17 0.80 27.40
C LEU A 3 -32.48 1.19 28.07
N SER A 4 -33.53 0.37 27.92
CA SER A 4 -34.77 0.55 28.69
C SER A 4 -34.62 -0.20 30.01
N LEU A 5 -34.51 0.55 31.12
CA LEU A 5 -34.51 -0.03 32.46
C LEU A 5 -35.95 -0.31 32.90
N PRO A 6 -36.19 -1.37 33.69
CA PRO A 6 -37.50 -1.63 34.29
C PRO A 6 -38.00 -0.46 35.13
N ARG A 7 -39.28 -0.14 35.08
CA ARG A 7 -39.87 0.93 35.90
C ARG A 7 -39.83 0.54 37.39
N PRO A 8 -39.53 1.50 38.30
CA PRO A 8 -39.63 1.25 39.72
C PRO A 8 -41.03 0.73 40.09
N GLY A 9 -41.11 -0.40 40.79
CA GLY A 9 -42.39 -1.02 41.21
C GLY A 9 -42.94 -2.13 40.26
N ALA A 10 -42.25 -2.45 39.15
CA ALA A 10 -42.59 -3.62 38.37
C ALA A 10 -42.21 -4.90 39.14
N GLN A 11 -43.10 -5.91 39.11
CA GLN A 11 -42.84 -7.21 39.69
C GLN A 11 -41.52 -7.77 39.09
N TYR A 12 -40.70 -8.35 39.98
CA TYR A 12 -39.41 -8.90 39.59
C TYR A 12 -39.61 -10.01 38.53
N ASP A 13 -39.01 -9.83 37.38
CA ASP A 13 -39.09 -10.76 36.27
C ASP A 13 -37.65 -11.23 35.93
N MET A 14 -37.39 -12.52 36.21
CA MET A 14 -36.11 -13.18 35.98
C MET A 14 -35.70 -13.15 34.49
N LEU A 15 -36.65 -13.17 33.56
CA LEU A 15 -36.35 -13.10 32.12
C LEU A 15 -35.86 -11.71 31.70
N ASN A 16 -36.45 -10.66 32.29
CA ASN A 16 -35.99 -9.29 32.08
C ASN A 16 -34.58 -9.03 32.66
N GLU A 17 -34.30 -9.62 33.81
CA GLU A 17 -32.97 -9.52 34.42
C GLU A 17 -31.90 -10.22 33.60
N ALA A 18 -32.18 -11.43 33.11
CA ALA A 18 -31.29 -12.18 32.26
C ALA A 18 -31.00 -11.43 30.94
N ALA A 19 -32.01 -10.84 30.32
CA ALA A 19 -31.87 -10.04 29.10
C ALA A 19 -31.04 -8.77 29.36
N THR A 20 -31.24 -8.10 30.50
CA THR A 20 -30.49 -6.93 30.90
C THR A 20 -29.02 -7.27 31.17
N ARG A 21 -28.72 -8.35 31.87
CA ARG A 21 -27.36 -8.84 32.11
C ARG A 21 -26.66 -9.18 30.79
N GLN A 22 -27.35 -9.86 29.88
CA GLN A 22 -26.79 -10.19 28.56
C GLN A 22 -26.50 -8.93 27.74
N ALA A 23 -27.38 -7.92 27.77
CA ALA A 23 -27.17 -6.66 27.08
C ALA A 23 -25.97 -5.88 27.65
N LEU A 24 -25.80 -5.89 28.96
CA LEU A 24 -24.63 -5.28 29.64
C LEU A 24 -23.34 -6.01 29.29
N GLN A 25 -23.33 -7.34 29.30
CA GLN A 25 -22.17 -8.13 28.91
C GLN A 25 -21.77 -7.89 27.46
N ASN A 26 -22.74 -7.79 26.56
CA ASN A 26 -22.50 -7.49 25.15
C ASN A 26 -21.97 -6.06 24.96
N ALA A 27 -22.49 -5.08 25.71
CA ALA A 27 -22.00 -3.70 25.69
C ALA A 27 -20.58 -3.60 26.22
N ASP A 28 -20.26 -4.31 27.30
CA ASP A 28 -18.92 -4.37 27.87
C ASP A 28 -17.92 -5.04 26.91
N ALA A 29 -18.30 -6.15 26.32
CA ALA A 29 -17.48 -6.83 25.31
C ALA A 29 -17.18 -5.94 24.10
N GLN A 30 -18.15 -5.15 23.64
CA GLN A 30 -17.95 -4.17 22.59
C GLN A 30 -17.07 -2.99 23.02
N ASN A 31 -17.20 -2.52 24.26
CA ASN A 31 -16.36 -1.45 24.83
C ASN A 31 -14.92 -1.91 25.01
N VAL A 32 -14.71 -3.14 25.46
CA VAL A 32 -13.36 -3.74 25.56
C VAL A 32 -12.71 -3.82 24.18
N LYS A 33 -13.43 -4.30 23.16
CA LYS A 33 -12.91 -4.34 21.78
C LYS A 33 -12.53 -2.95 21.24
N ARG A 34 -13.29 -1.90 21.60
CA ARG A 34 -12.99 -0.51 21.18
C ARG A 34 -11.81 0.13 21.92
N LYS A 35 -11.51 -0.34 23.14
CA LYS A 35 -10.46 0.21 24.00
C LYS A 35 -9.18 -0.64 23.99
N GLN A 36 -9.16 -1.77 23.27
CA GLN A 36 -7.92 -2.54 23.17
C GLN A 36 -6.86 -1.69 22.45
N PRO A 37 -5.71 -1.46 23.06
CA PRO A 37 -4.60 -0.83 22.38
C PRO A 37 -4.19 -1.72 21.20
N ILE A 38 -3.84 -1.11 20.08
CA ILE A 38 -3.20 -1.81 18.97
C ILE A 38 -1.82 -2.19 19.47
N ILE A 39 -1.66 -3.44 19.89
CA ILE A 39 -0.38 -3.99 20.33
C ILE A 39 0.36 -4.43 19.07
N GLY A 40 1.51 -3.82 18.83
CA GLY A 40 2.39 -4.25 17.74
C GLY A 40 3.06 -5.60 18.04
N ALA A 41 3.51 -6.30 17.02
CA ALA A 41 4.35 -7.49 17.18
C ALA A 41 5.67 -7.10 17.88
N THR A 42 6.06 -7.87 18.91
CA THR A 42 7.26 -7.63 19.72
C THR A 42 8.39 -8.63 19.39
N ASP A 43 8.11 -9.59 18.52
CA ASP A 43 9.01 -10.67 18.08
C ASP A 43 9.77 -10.38 16.78
N GLY A 44 9.57 -9.16 16.20
CA GLY A 44 10.10 -8.79 14.89
C GLY A 44 9.32 -9.36 13.72
N GLY A 45 8.24 -10.09 13.97
CA GLY A 45 7.35 -10.63 12.95
C GLY A 45 6.46 -9.57 12.31
N ASN A 46 5.83 -9.95 11.19
CA ASN A 46 4.82 -9.13 10.53
C ASN A 46 3.46 -9.30 11.25
N ALA A 47 2.62 -8.26 11.22
CA ALA A 47 1.24 -8.39 11.66
C ALA A 47 0.50 -9.39 10.76
N ALA A 48 -0.47 -10.12 11.31
CA ALA A 48 -1.23 -11.10 10.55
C ALA A 48 -2.06 -10.43 9.43
N ALA A 49 -2.43 -11.22 8.42
CA ALA A 49 -3.23 -10.74 7.31
C ALA A 49 -4.56 -10.14 7.77
N GLY A 50 -4.83 -8.91 7.36
CA GLY A 50 -6.02 -8.14 7.76
C GLY A 50 -5.85 -7.29 9.02
N GLU A 51 -4.73 -7.41 9.72
CA GLU A 51 -4.44 -6.61 10.91
C GLU A 51 -3.73 -5.29 10.57
N VAL A 52 -3.89 -4.30 11.43
CA VAL A 52 -3.13 -3.04 11.35
C VAL A 52 -1.64 -3.35 11.50
N GLY A 53 -0.85 -2.83 10.55
CA GLY A 53 0.58 -3.12 10.51
C GLY A 53 0.97 -4.26 9.58
N GLU A 54 0.01 -5.02 9.00
CA GLU A 54 0.31 -6.00 7.95
C GLU A 54 1.21 -5.36 6.87
N TYR A 55 2.32 -6.00 6.57
CA TYR A 55 3.30 -5.54 5.61
C TYR A 55 3.37 -6.52 4.44
N LYS A 56 3.41 -5.97 3.23
CA LYS A 56 3.61 -6.73 2.00
C LYS A 56 4.66 -6.04 1.15
N GLU A 57 5.45 -6.81 0.44
CA GLU A 57 6.42 -6.31 -0.52
C GLU A 57 6.52 -7.21 -1.75
N SER A 58 7.01 -6.62 -2.83
CA SER A 58 7.41 -7.32 -4.04
C SER A 58 8.66 -6.67 -4.58
N GLU A 59 9.75 -7.43 -4.60
CA GLU A 59 11.06 -7.00 -5.04
C GLU A 59 11.41 -7.64 -6.39
N VAL A 60 12.02 -6.86 -7.25
CA VAL A 60 12.70 -7.33 -8.46
C VAL A 60 14.16 -6.99 -8.33
N LEU A 61 15.00 -8.02 -8.26
CA LEU A 61 16.46 -7.85 -8.17
C LEU A 61 17.06 -7.52 -9.54
N ILE A 62 18.26 -6.93 -9.56
CA ILE A 62 18.98 -6.56 -10.77
C ILE A 62 19.14 -7.73 -11.76
N ALA A 63 19.33 -8.97 -11.25
CA ALA A 63 19.44 -10.16 -12.09
C ALA A 63 18.17 -10.48 -12.88
N SER A 64 17.01 -9.97 -12.44
CA SER A 64 15.70 -10.12 -13.06
C SER A 64 15.14 -8.79 -13.57
N ALA A 65 16.01 -7.78 -13.77
CA ALA A 65 15.61 -6.45 -14.17
C ALA A 65 14.76 -6.46 -15.43
N VAL A 66 13.70 -5.65 -15.42
CA VAL A 66 12.72 -5.56 -16.51
C VAL A 66 13.29 -4.69 -17.63
N SER A 67 13.40 -5.24 -18.84
CA SER A 67 13.82 -4.48 -20.02
C SER A 67 12.78 -3.43 -20.38
N LEU A 68 13.25 -2.21 -20.63
CA LEU A 68 12.42 -1.06 -20.98
C LEU A 68 12.49 -0.77 -22.50
N VAL A 69 11.40 -0.16 -22.98
CA VAL A 69 11.32 0.45 -24.32
C VAL A 69 11.20 1.95 -24.14
N THR A 70 12.00 2.72 -24.89
CA THR A 70 12.02 4.19 -24.77
C THR A 70 10.63 4.79 -24.91
N ALA A 71 10.29 5.75 -24.06
CA ALA A 71 9.01 6.47 -24.00
C ALA A 71 7.76 5.58 -23.80
N THR A 72 7.94 4.29 -23.45
CA THR A 72 6.84 3.35 -23.22
C THR A 72 6.73 3.04 -21.73
N ALA A 73 5.51 3.10 -21.18
CA ALA A 73 5.24 2.74 -19.79
C ALA A 73 5.37 1.23 -19.59
N LYS A 74 5.99 0.82 -18.47
CA LYS A 74 6.20 -0.57 -18.12
C LYS A 74 6.07 -0.77 -16.62
N ASP A 75 5.41 -1.84 -16.21
CA ASP A 75 5.39 -2.28 -14.81
C ASP A 75 6.70 -2.99 -14.46
N ILE A 76 7.28 -2.61 -13.33
CA ILE A 76 8.45 -3.27 -12.74
C ILE A 76 7.99 -4.43 -11.90
N THR A 77 7.05 -4.17 -11.00
CA THR A 77 6.45 -5.19 -10.13
C THR A 77 5.04 -4.80 -9.70
N SER A 78 4.36 -5.70 -9.01
CA SER A 78 3.00 -5.47 -8.49
C SER A 78 2.75 -6.21 -7.19
N LEU A 79 1.78 -5.69 -6.40
CA LEU A 79 1.29 -6.29 -5.17
C LEU A 79 -0.22 -6.47 -5.23
N SER A 80 -0.72 -7.63 -4.79
CA SER A 80 -2.14 -7.84 -4.52
C SER A 80 -2.46 -7.45 -3.07
N LEU A 81 -3.26 -6.40 -2.90
CA LEU A 81 -3.70 -5.89 -1.61
C LEU A 81 -5.15 -6.32 -1.34
N THR A 82 -5.41 -6.85 -0.16
CA THR A 82 -6.75 -7.19 0.33
C THR A 82 -7.51 -5.94 0.75
N PRO A 83 -8.86 -5.97 0.88
CA PRO A 83 -9.64 -4.81 1.31
C PRO A 83 -9.09 -4.16 2.57
N GLY A 84 -9.05 -2.83 2.59
CA GLY A 84 -8.50 -2.05 3.70
C GLY A 84 -7.91 -0.72 3.24
N ASP A 85 -7.21 -0.08 4.15
CA ASP A 85 -6.54 1.21 3.97
C ASP A 85 -5.03 0.98 4.05
N TRP A 86 -4.34 1.24 2.95
CA TRP A 86 -2.93 0.92 2.77
C TRP A 86 -2.10 2.17 2.52
N ASP A 87 -0.92 2.20 3.10
CA ASP A 87 0.15 3.12 2.75
C ASP A 87 1.13 2.38 1.84
N VAL A 88 1.33 2.87 0.61
CA VAL A 88 2.11 2.19 -0.43
C VAL A 88 3.23 3.09 -0.89
N TRP A 89 4.43 2.54 -1.03
CA TRP A 89 5.63 3.24 -1.51
C TRP A 89 6.53 2.31 -2.31
N GLY A 90 7.51 2.85 -2.99
CA GLY A 90 8.47 2.05 -3.76
C GLY A 90 9.76 2.76 -4.07
N VAL A 91 10.69 2.01 -4.62
CA VAL A 91 11.95 2.51 -5.20
C VAL A 91 12.10 1.88 -6.58
N ILE A 92 12.56 2.66 -7.52
CA ILE A 92 12.87 2.25 -8.89
C ILE A 92 14.35 2.50 -9.15
N ASP A 93 15.06 1.45 -9.48
CA ASP A 93 16.49 1.49 -9.77
C ASP A 93 16.70 1.29 -11.28
N MET A 94 17.44 2.20 -11.90
CA MET A 94 17.75 2.15 -13.34
C MET A 94 19.09 1.49 -13.58
N ASN A 95 19.10 0.54 -14.51
CA ASN A 95 20.30 -0.18 -14.94
C ASN A 95 20.56 0.07 -16.43
N PRO A 96 21.17 1.22 -16.80
CA PRO A 96 21.52 1.54 -18.18
C PRO A 96 22.76 0.77 -18.63
N ALA A 97 22.79 0.37 -19.90
CA ALA A 97 24.04 -0.05 -20.53
C ALA A 97 25.03 1.12 -20.61
N GLY A 98 26.33 0.83 -20.69
CA GLY A 98 27.39 1.84 -20.54
C GLY A 98 27.33 3.06 -21.47
N THR A 99 26.62 2.98 -22.59
CA THR A 99 26.43 4.09 -23.53
C THR A 99 25.01 4.68 -23.50
N THR A 100 24.11 4.13 -22.69
CA THR A 100 22.72 4.59 -22.62
C THR A 100 22.64 5.92 -21.88
N THR A 101 22.00 6.91 -22.48
CA THR A 101 21.66 8.20 -21.88
C THR A 101 20.17 8.28 -21.62
N MET A 102 19.77 8.80 -20.46
CA MET A 102 18.37 9.05 -20.10
C MET A 102 18.11 10.55 -20.11
N SER A 103 16.94 10.98 -20.60
CA SER A 103 16.55 12.41 -20.67
C SER A 103 15.27 12.73 -19.93
N THR A 104 14.39 11.75 -19.74
CA THR A 104 13.16 11.89 -18.95
C THR A 104 12.92 10.59 -18.20
N VAL A 105 12.70 10.69 -16.89
CA VAL A 105 12.34 9.54 -16.05
C VAL A 105 11.07 9.88 -15.30
N GLU A 106 10.04 9.07 -15.47
CA GLU A 106 8.77 9.19 -14.80
C GLU A 106 8.41 7.85 -14.15
N GLY A 107 8.16 7.84 -12.85
CA GLY A 107 7.77 6.63 -12.12
C GLY A 107 6.59 6.89 -11.22
N TRP A 108 5.74 5.87 -11.02
CA TRP A 108 4.50 6.01 -10.26
C TRP A 108 4.01 4.70 -9.65
N ILE A 109 3.08 4.85 -8.70
CA ILE A 109 2.28 3.76 -8.15
C ILE A 109 0.83 3.94 -8.62
N SER A 110 0.23 2.90 -9.20
CA SER A 110 -1.12 2.92 -9.75
C SER A 110 -1.86 1.61 -9.50
N THR A 111 -3.18 1.67 -9.47
CA THR A 111 -4.06 0.48 -9.48
C THR A 111 -4.38 0.00 -10.90
N THR A 112 -3.84 0.65 -11.92
CA THR A 112 -3.97 0.27 -13.33
C THR A 112 -2.58 0.06 -13.91
N SER A 113 -2.34 -1.12 -14.48
CA SER A 113 -1.07 -1.53 -15.11
C SER A 113 -0.59 -0.49 -16.12
N ALA A 114 0.69 -0.15 -16.08
CA ALA A 114 1.40 0.75 -16.98
C ALA A 114 0.67 2.09 -17.26
N THR A 115 -0.19 2.53 -16.34
CA THR A 115 -0.99 3.74 -16.51
C THR A 115 -0.64 4.77 -15.44
N ALA A 116 -0.11 5.92 -15.85
CA ALA A 116 0.20 7.01 -14.93
C ALA A 116 -1.09 7.60 -14.34
N PRO A 117 -1.14 7.87 -13.03
CA PRO A 117 -2.27 8.53 -12.42
C PRO A 117 -2.39 9.99 -12.89
N THR A 118 -3.61 10.52 -12.90
CA THR A 118 -3.86 11.94 -13.21
C THR A 118 -3.18 12.85 -12.19
N LYS A 119 -2.53 13.89 -12.65
CA LYS A 119 -1.90 14.90 -11.77
C LYS A 119 -2.95 15.85 -11.16
N PRO A 120 -2.80 16.28 -9.90
CA PRO A 120 -1.82 15.83 -8.91
C PRO A 120 -2.13 14.42 -8.41
N ASN A 121 -1.13 13.56 -8.37
CA ASN A 121 -1.26 12.13 -8.10
C ASN A 121 -1.12 11.74 -6.62
N LYS A 122 -1.42 12.65 -5.73
CA LYS A 122 -1.37 12.46 -4.28
C LYS A 122 -0.01 11.95 -3.75
N GLY A 123 1.08 12.37 -4.40
CA GLY A 123 2.45 12.12 -3.97
C GLY A 123 3.09 10.82 -4.47
N ALA A 124 2.42 10.04 -5.29
CA ALA A 124 2.94 8.75 -5.77
C ALA A 124 3.45 8.77 -7.22
N LEU A 125 3.92 9.92 -7.70
CA LEU A 125 4.55 10.07 -9.01
C LEU A 125 5.73 11.02 -8.90
N PHE A 126 6.85 10.65 -9.49
CA PHE A 126 7.93 11.58 -9.76
C PHE A 126 8.08 11.78 -11.28
N HIS A 127 8.59 12.92 -11.67
CA HIS A 127 8.91 13.24 -13.06
C HIS A 127 10.18 14.09 -13.08
N TYR A 128 11.25 13.54 -13.64
CA TYR A 128 12.49 14.24 -13.87
C TYR A 128 12.71 14.40 -15.38
N GLN A 129 12.99 15.63 -15.79
CA GLN A 129 13.34 15.99 -17.15
C GLN A 129 14.71 16.65 -17.13
N GLN A 130 15.74 15.84 -17.26
CA GLN A 130 17.13 16.27 -17.30
C GLN A 130 17.99 15.23 -18.02
N SER A 131 19.14 15.65 -18.54
CA SER A 131 20.09 14.72 -19.13
C SER A 131 20.87 14.00 -18.03
N PHE A 132 20.83 12.68 -18.03
CA PHE A 132 21.68 11.83 -17.21
C PHE A 132 22.86 11.34 -18.03
N GLY A 133 24.04 11.33 -17.43
CA GLY A 133 25.27 10.86 -18.09
C GLY A 133 25.15 9.42 -18.58
N ALA A 134 25.90 9.08 -19.61
CA ALA A 134 25.88 7.74 -20.20
C ALA A 134 26.30 6.68 -19.18
N GLY A 135 25.53 5.60 -19.09
CA GLY A 135 25.80 4.45 -18.22
C GLY A 135 25.66 4.71 -16.73
N LEU A 136 25.14 5.88 -16.32
CA LEU A 136 24.95 6.19 -14.89
C LEU A 136 23.66 5.58 -14.37
N ALA A 137 23.80 4.60 -13.48
CA ALA A 137 22.68 4.08 -12.68
C ALA A 137 22.11 5.16 -11.77
N GLN A 138 20.80 5.13 -11.56
CA GLN A 138 20.08 6.10 -10.73
C GLN A 138 18.96 5.40 -9.96
N ASP A 139 18.78 5.77 -8.71
CA ASP A 139 17.74 5.25 -7.84
C ASP A 139 16.70 6.34 -7.58
N PHE A 140 15.43 6.03 -7.79
CA PHE A 140 14.33 6.97 -7.70
C PHE A 140 13.30 6.51 -6.68
N PRO A 141 13.20 7.16 -5.51
CA PRO A 141 12.11 6.86 -4.58
C PRO A 141 10.78 7.35 -5.15
N VAL A 142 9.79 6.47 -5.11
CA VAL A 142 8.39 6.82 -5.40
C VAL A 142 7.70 7.18 -4.09
N GLY A 143 7.14 8.38 -4.03
CA GLY A 143 6.49 8.90 -2.84
C GLY A 143 5.35 8.01 -2.33
N ARG A 144 5.08 8.12 -1.04
CA ARG A 144 3.99 7.38 -0.39
C ARG A 144 2.63 7.78 -0.94
N ARG A 145 1.77 6.79 -1.11
CA ARG A 145 0.38 6.96 -1.51
C ARG A 145 -0.53 6.14 -0.61
N ARG A 146 -1.55 6.80 -0.06
CA ARG A 146 -2.66 6.10 0.59
C ARG A 146 -3.58 5.49 -0.47
N ILE A 147 -3.90 4.20 -0.32
CA ILE A 147 -4.83 3.46 -1.17
C ILE A 147 -5.86 2.80 -0.28
N SER A 148 -7.13 3.22 -0.38
CA SER A 148 -8.26 2.64 0.35
C SER A 148 -9.11 1.86 -0.63
N ILE A 149 -9.29 0.56 -0.38
CA ILE A 149 -9.93 -0.39 -1.29
C ILE A 149 -10.97 -1.25 -0.58
N ALA A 150 -12.10 -1.48 -1.23
CA ALA A 150 -13.20 -2.32 -0.74
C ALA A 150 -13.15 -3.76 -1.26
N ALA A 151 -12.31 -4.03 -2.27
CA ALA A 151 -12.10 -5.35 -2.86
C ALA A 151 -10.61 -5.57 -3.09
N THR A 152 -10.17 -6.83 -3.19
CA THR A 152 -8.79 -7.17 -3.54
C THR A 152 -8.38 -6.47 -4.83
N THR A 153 -7.30 -5.70 -4.78
CA THR A 153 -6.83 -4.85 -5.88
C THR A 153 -5.34 -5.02 -6.07
N THR A 154 -4.92 -5.15 -7.32
CA THR A 154 -3.50 -5.16 -7.68
C THR A 154 -3.01 -3.72 -7.80
N VAL A 155 -1.86 -3.45 -7.18
CA VAL A 155 -1.14 -2.17 -7.24
C VAL A 155 0.17 -2.41 -7.97
N TYR A 156 0.51 -1.53 -8.88
CA TYR A 156 1.66 -1.63 -9.77
C TYR A 156 2.67 -0.52 -9.48
N LEU A 157 3.96 -0.88 -9.49
CA LEU A 157 5.07 0.04 -9.59
C LEU A 157 5.48 0.11 -11.05
N SER A 158 5.31 1.28 -11.66
CA SER A 158 5.51 1.44 -13.10
C SER A 158 6.46 2.59 -13.39
N VAL A 159 7.12 2.51 -14.54
CA VAL A 159 8.08 3.49 -15.00
C VAL A 159 7.91 3.79 -16.49
N LYS A 160 8.27 5.00 -16.89
CA LYS A 160 8.41 5.41 -18.29
C LYS A 160 9.66 6.25 -18.43
N VAL A 161 10.56 5.86 -19.32
CA VAL A 161 11.85 6.53 -19.51
C VAL A 161 12.06 6.84 -20.97
N SER A 162 12.49 8.07 -21.26
CA SER A 162 13.04 8.42 -22.57
C SER A 162 14.54 8.24 -22.53
N PHE A 163 15.05 7.31 -23.33
CA PHE A 163 16.49 7.00 -23.40
C PHE A 163 16.94 6.74 -24.84
N ALA A 164 18.22 6.81 -25.08
CA ALA A 164 18.82 6.67 -26.41
C ALA A 164 20.13 5.86 -26.35
N ILE A 165 20.57 5.45 -27.51
CA ILE A 165 21.86 4.82 -27.88
C ILE A 165 21.86 3.31 -27.64
N SER A 166 21.49 2.80 -26.45
CA SER A 166 21.57 1.38 -26.14
C SER A 166 20.38 0.93 -25.26
N THR A 167 20.56 -0.11 -24.48
CA THR A 167 19.49 -0.74 -23.68
C THR A 167 19.39 -0.15 -22.29
N LEU A 168 18.19 -0.22 -21.74
CA LEU A 168 17.88 0.17 -20.37
C LEU A 168 16.99 -0.90 -19.73
N SER A 169 17.29 -1.27 -18.52
CA SER A 169 16.39 -2.06 -17.67
C SER A 169 16.15 -1.36 -16.34
N ALA A 170 15.10 -1.76 -15.65
CA ALA A 170 14.76 -1.26 -14.32
C ALA A 170 14.40 -2.42 -13.38
N TYR A 171 14.70 -2.22 -12.12
CA TYR A 171 14.37 -3.14 -11.04
C TYR A 171 13.92 -2.33 -9.81
N GLY A 172 13.62 -2.95 -8.69
CA GLY A 172 13.23 -2.19 -7.50
C GLY A 172 12.24 -2.90 -6.62
N LEU A 173 11.68 -2.14 -5.68
CA LEU A 173 10.83 -2.61 -4.61
C LEU A 173 9.51 -1.84 -4.58
N LEU A 174 8.41 -2.56 -4.48
CA LEU A 174 7.09 -2.04 -4.10
C LEU A 174 6.72 -2.60 -2.74
N ALA A 175 6.40 -1.73 -1.80
CA ALA A 175 6.02 -2.12 -0.45
C ALA A 175 4.69 -1.47 -0.04
N ALA A 176 3.97 -2.14 0.84
CA ALA A 176 2.70 -1.66 1.37
C ALA A 176 2.56 -2.04 2.84
N ARG A 177 1.98 -1.13 3.63
CA ARG A 177 1.63 -1.37 5.03
C ARG A 177 0.17 -1.03 5.26
N ARG A 178 -0.56 -1.93 5.91
CA ARG A 178 -1.95 -1.69 6.29
C ARG A 178 -2.02 -0.68 7.42
N PHE A 179 -2.83 0.34 7.21
CA PHE A 179 -3.05 1.41 8.18
C PHE A 179 -4.30 1.18 9.02
N ARG A 180 -5.35 0.57 8.43
CA ARG A 180 -6.58 0.11 9.09
C ARG A 180 -7.43 -0.79 8.17
#